data_0ec0ba11ac5743471af90a37b3b77b21
#
_entry.id   0ec0ba11ac5743471af90a37b3b77b21
#
_cell.length_a   1.000
_cell.length_b   1.000
_cell.length_c   1.000
_cell.angle_alpha   90.00
_cell.angle_beta   90.00
_cell.angle_gamma   90.00
#
_symmetry.space_group_name_H-M   'P 1'
#
loop_
_entity.id
_entity.type
_entity.pdbx_description
1 polymer ?
#
loop_
_entity_poly.entity_id
_entity_poly.type
_entity_poly.pdbx_seq_one_letter_code
_entity_poly.pdbx_strand_id
1 'polypeptide(L)'
;MTSESAAPLFIFTQPEVLWYTIAKESRRGALSRVRQESGTVELEQAKKRVEELRAVIEKNNRLYYDQDAPELEDFEYDALTRELKELEAQYPELVTPASPTQHVGGTPSGRFAKVTHAVKMESLLDAFSYDELRDFDRRVRDAGIEPEYVVEIKIDGLSCSLEYENGELVRASTRGDGVVGEDVTANVRAIKKIPKKLKNAPEFLEVRGEVYMPHEAFQHLCAEQELQGAAPFKNPRNAAAGSLRQKDAKITAGRGLSIFVFNLQQCEGRSFKTHHETLDYIKSL
;
A
#
# COMPACT_ATOMS: atom_id res chain seq x y z
N MET A 1 18.85 9.07 -28.27
CA MET A 1 18.98 9.67 -26.92
C MET A 1 17.86 9.05 -26.10
N THR A 2 18.20 8.01 -25.35
CA THR A 2 17.25 7.22 -24.55
C THR A 2 16.97 7.97 -23.26
N SER A 3 15.71 8.21 -22.95
CA SER A 3 15.28 8.82 -21.69
C SER A 3 15.50 7.83 -20.55
N GLU A 4 16.46 8.10 -19.68
CA GLU A 4 16.63 7.42 -18.42
C GLU A 4 15.45 7.77 -17.51
N SER A 5 14.69 6.76 -17.12
CA SER A 5 13.61 6.92 -16.11
C SER A 5 14.12 6.40 -14.77
N ALA A 6 14.19 7.27 -13.77
CA ALA A 6 14.43 6.86 -12.39
C ALA A 6 13.22 6.10 -11.83
N ALA A 7 13.44 4.95 -11.23
CA ALA A 7 12.42 4.18 -10.54
C ALA A 7 12.52 4.42 -9.02
N PRO A 8 11.43 4.68 -8.30
CA PRO A 8 11.46 4.85 -6.86
C PRO A 8 11.75 3.52 -6.14
N LEU A 9 12.67 3.53 -5.20
CA LEU A 9 13.00 2.41 -4.31
C LEU A 9 12.57 2.74 -2.89
N PHE A 10 11.80 1.87 -2.27
CA PHE A 10 11.38 1.99 -0.87
C PHE A 10 12.14 0.97 -0.01
N ILE A 11 12.83 1.44 1.02
CA ILE A 11 13.60 0.60 1.95
C ILE A 11 13.03 0.70 3.36
N PHE A 12 12.69 -0.43 3.96
CA PHE A 12 12.30 -0.53 5.36
C PHE A 12 13.51 -0.80 6.24
N THR A 13 13.57 -0.16 7.42
CA THR A 13 14.48 -0.51 8.50
C THR A 13 13.69 -0.91 9.72
N GLN A 14 13.69 -2.19 10.06
CA GLN A 14 13.56 -2.66 11.45
C GLN A 14 14.43 -3.91 11.65
N PRO A 15 15.05 -4.07 12.82
CA PRO A 15 16.04 -5.10 13.06
C PRO A 15 15.48 -6.39 13.64
N GLU A 16 16.15 -7.47 13.30
CA GLU A 16 16.26 -8.75 13.99
C GLU A 16 15.05 -9.71 14.01
N VAL A 17 15.07 -10.70 13.12
CA VAL A 17 14.63 -12.05 13.43
C VAL A 17 15.62 -13.10 12.89
N LEU A 18 16.05 -13.91 13.83
CA LEU A 18 17.10 -14.93 13.75
C LEU A 18 16.56 -16.24 13.15
N TRP A 19 17.29 -16.76 12.15
CA TRP A 19 17.65 -18.11 11.72
C TRP A 19 16.87 -19.34 12.20
N TYR A 20 16.55 -20.25 11.24
CA TYR A 20 17.02 -21.64 11.34
C TYR A 20 17.16 -22.31 9.98
N THR A 21 18.37 -22.82 9.71
CA THR A 21 18.74 -23.70 8.60
C THR A 21 18.76 -25.14 9.11
N ILE A 22 18.26 -26.13 8.36
CA ILE A 22 18.69 -27.52 8.47
C ILE A 22 18.84 -28.17 7.09
N ALA A 23 19.94 -28.87 6.99
CA ALA A 23 20.59 -29.39 5.82
C ALA A 23 20.02 -30.70 5.27
N LYS A 24 20.37 -30.92 4.01
CA LYS A 24 20.30 -32.12 3.18
C LYS A 24 20.74 -33.41 3.84
N GLU A 25 20.15 -34.52 3.42
CA GLU A 25 20.92 -35.58 2.74
C GLU A 25 20.07 -36.66 2.05
N SER A 26 20.65 -37.25 1.07
CA SER A 26 20.24 -38.07 -0.05
C SER A 26 19.81 -39.51 0.26
N ARG A 27 18.96 -40.08 -0.59
CA ARG A 27 19.14 -41.44 -1.18
C ARG A 27 18.23 -41.64 -2.40
N ARG A 28 18.84 -41.92 -3.53
CA ARG A 28 18.19 -42.34 -4.78
C ARG A 28 17.95 -43.88 -4.74
N GLY A 29 16.76 -44.28 -5.20
CA GLY A 29 16.48 -45.65 -5.62
C GLY A 29 15.28 -46.29 -4.87
N ALA A 30 14.10 -46.24 -5.43
CA ALA A 30 12.87 -46.99 -5.23
C ALA A 30 11.62 -46.08 -5.26
N LEU A 31 11.51 -45.16 -6.24
CA LEU A 31 10.74 -43.91 -6.04
C LEU A 31 9.75 -43.56 -7.14
N SER A 32 9.33 -44.44 -8.04
CA SER A 32 8.37 -44.02 -9.05
C SER A 32 6.88 -44.18 -8.62
N ARG A 33 6.54 -45.13 -7.78
CA ARG A 33 5.16 -45.28 -7.26
C ARG A 33 4.90 -44.47 -6.00
N VAL A 34 5.83 -44.47 -5.05
CA VAL A 34 5.72 -43.69 -3.80
C VAL A 34 5.74 -42.16 -4.08
N ARG A 35 6.40 -41.71 -5.16
CA ARG A 35 6.42 -40.30 -5.55
C ARG A 35 5.10 -39.76 -6.07
N GLN A 36 4.27 -40.59 -6.71
CA GLN A 36 2.96 -40.13 -7.21
C GLN A 36 1.92 -40.02 -6.09
N GLU A 37 1.94 -40.94 -5.13
CA GLU A 37 1.04 -40.91 -3.96
C GLU A 37 1.47 -39.81 -2.96
N SER A 38 2.77 -39.60 -2.75
CA SER A 38 3.26 -38.51 -1.88
C SER A 38 2.98 -37.12 -2.50
N GLY A 39 3.17 -36.95 -3.82
CA GLY A 39 2.88 -35.71 -4.51
C GLY A 39 1.40 -35.31 -4.50
N THR A 40 0.47 -36.30 -4.54
CA THR A 40 -0.96 -36.02 -4.41
C THR A 40 -1.36 -35.65 -2.98
N VAL A 41 -0.74 -36.25 -1.96
CA VAL A 41 -0.98 -35.89 -0.56
C VAL A 41 -0.41 -34.51 -0.25
N GLU A 42 0.77 -34.18 -0.77
CA GLU A 42 1.38 -32.85 -0.61
C GLU A 42 0.54 -31.75 -1.29
N LEU A 43 0.02 -32.00 -2.49
CA LEU A 43 -0.87 -31.06 -3.19
C LEU A 43 -2.19 -30.84 -2.45
N GLU A 44 -2.83 -31.89 -1.93
CA GLU A 44 -4.07 -31.77 -1.15
C GLU A 44 -3.84 -31.01 0.16
N GLN A 45 -2.71 -31.23 0.82
CA GLN A 45 -2.33 -30.45 2.01
C GLN A 45 -2.08 -28.99 1.65
N ALA A 46 -1.37 -28.71 0.56
CA ALA A 46 -1.14 -27.35 0.05
C ALA A 46 -2.46 -26.65 -0.29
N LYS A 47 -3.37 -27.34 -0.97
CA LYS A 47 -4.71 -26.82 -1.30
C LYS A 47 -5.49 -26.42 -0.07
N LYS A 48 -5.55 -27.30 0.94
CA LYS A 48 -6.22 -26.99 2.21
C LYS A 48 -5.60 -25.76 2.88
N ARG A 49 -4.26 -25.69 2.90
CA ARG A 49 -3.54 -24.56 3.50
C ARG A 49 -3.77 -23.27 2.75
N VAL A 50 -3.79 -23.29 1.42
CA VAL A 50 -4.13 -22.13 0.56
C VAL A 50 -5.55 -21.63 0.86
N GLU A 51 -6.54 -22.53 1.01
CA GLU A 51 -7.91 -22.15 1.36
C GLU A 51 -7.99 -21.49 2.76
N GLU A 52 -7.29 -22.04 3.75
CA GLU A 52 -7.19 -21.46 5.10
C GLU A 52 -6.55 -20.06 5.07
N LEU A 53 -5.42 -19.91 4.36
CA LEU A 53 -4.70 -18.64 4.23
C LEU A 53 -5.57 -17.59 3.55
N ARG A 54 -6.22 -17.93 2.44
CA ARG A 54 -7.13 -17.01 1.74
C ARG A 54 -8.25 -16.53 2.64
N ALA A 55 -8.89 -17.42 3.38
CA ALA A 55 -9.98 -17.06 4.28
C ALA A 55 -9.51 -16.09 5.37
N VAL A 56 -8.34 -16.34 5.98
CA VAL A 56 -7.77 -15.47 7.01
C VAL A 56 -7.35 -14.14 6.44
N ILE A 57 -6.65 -14.10 5.29
CA ILE A 57 -6.20 -12.88 4.63
C ILE A 57 -7.40 -12.04 4.19
N GLU A 58 -8.42 -12.63 3.56
CA GLU A 58 -9.63 -11.91 3.13
C GLU A 58 -10.42 -11.35 4.32
N LYS A 59 -10.52 -12.09 5.42
CA LYS A 59 -11.14 -11.57 6.66
C LYS A 59 -10.37 -10.34 7.13
N ASN A 60 -9.04 -10.43 7.21
CA ASN A 60 -8.21 -9.33 7.69
C ASN A 60 -8.19 -8.15 6.73
N ASN A 61 -8.24 -8.36 5.41
CA ASN A 61 -8.41 -7.31 4.42
C ASN A 61 -9.67 -6.49 4.70
N ARG A 62 -10.81 -7.15 4.95
CA ARG A 62 -12.06 -6.45 5.30
C ARG A 62 -11.95 -5.69 6.61
N LEU A 63 -11.37 -6.29 7.64
CA LEU A 63 -11.19 -5.63 8.93
C LEU A 63 -10.26 -4.41 8.82
N TYR A 64 -9.17 -4.56 8.08
CA TYR A 64 -8.15 -3.54 7.92
C TYR A 64 -8.58 -2.38 7.00
N TYR A 65 -9.06 -2.71 5.78
CA TYR A 65 -9.37 -1.69 4.78
C TYR A 65 -10.78 -1.12 4.89
N ASP A 66 -11.76 -1.94 5.31
CA ASP A 66 -13.17 -1.53 5.29
C ASP A 66 -13.67 -1.10 6.68
N GLN A 67 -13.09 -1.62 7.76
CA GLN A 67 -13.59 -1.41 9.13
C GLN A 67 -12.60 -0.64 10.03
N ASP A 68 -11.36 -0.40 9.58
CA ASP A 68 -10.28 0.23 10.37
C ASP A 68 -10.02 -0.48 11.72
N ALA A 69 -10.30 -1.78 11.79
CA ALA A 69 -10.24 -2.60 13.01
C ALA A 69 -9.46 -3.91 12.77
N PRO A 70 -8.16 -3.87 12.42
CA PRO A 70 -7.36 -5.07 12.19
C PRO A 70 -7.29 -5.94 13.44
N GLU A 71 -7.40 -7.26 13.24
CA GLU A 71 -7.17 -8.26 14.30
C GLU A 71 -5.69 -8.69 14.34
N LEU A 72 -5.02 -8.75 13.18
CA LEU A 72 -3.61 -9.11 13.06
C LEU A 72 -2.71 -7.88 13.13
N GLU A 73 -1.50 -8.08 13.60
CA GLU A 73 -0.42 -7.12 13.43
C GLU A 73 0.13 -7.19 12.00
N ASP A 74 0.73 -6.10 11.50
CA ASP A 74 1.18 -6.01 10.11
C ASP A 74 2.16 -7.14 9.74
N PHE A 75 3.09 -7.49 10.64
CA PHE A 75 4.05 -8.57 10.40
C PHE A 75 3.41 -9.96 10.33
N GLU A 76 2.30 -10.20 11.05
CA GLU A 76 1.55 -11.46 11.00
C GLU A 76 0.82 -11.57 9.66
N TYR A 77 0.19 -10.48 9.22
CA TYR A 77 -0.47 -10.41 7.93
C TYR A 77 0.53 -10.64 6.78
N ASP A 78 1.70 -10.01 6.84
CA ASP A 78 2.76 -10.15 5.84
C ASP A 78 3.29 -11.59 5.78
N ALA A 79 3.46 -12.25 6.93
CA ALA A 79 3.88 -13.65 6.99
C ALA A 79 2.87 -14.58 6.32
N LEU A 80 1.56 -14.40 6.59
CA LEU A 80 0.50 -15.20 5.95
C LEU A 80 0.42 -14.96 4.43
N THR A 81 0.58 -13.71 4.02
CA THR A 81 0.56 -13.34 2.60
C THR A 81 1.78 -13.92 1.86
N ARG A 82 2.94 -13.93 2.51
CA ARG A 82 4.15 -14.55 1.96
C ARG A 82 3.96 -16.05 1.81
N GLU A 83 3.49 -16.73 2.86
CA GLU A 83 3.23 -18.17 2.80
C GLU A 83 2.26 -18.52 1.66
N LEU A 84 1.20 -17.73 1.46
CA LEU A 84 0.28 -17.92 0.35
C LEU A 84 0.98 -17.76 -1.02
N LYS A 85 1.80 -16.72 -1.19
CA LYS A 85 2.57 -16.49 -2.42
C LYS A 85 3.54 -17.63 -2.72
N GLU A 86 4.23 -18.16 -1.70
CA GLU A 86 5.16 -19.29 -1.82
C GLU A 86 4.43 -20.57 -2.25
N LEU A 87 3.27 -20.87 -1.64
CA LEU A 87 2.45 -22.01 -2.02
C LEU A 87 1.89 -21.86 -3.44
N GLU A 88 1.42 -20.69 -3.83
CA GLU A 88 0.94 -20.41 -5.19
C GLU A 88 2.07 -20.48 -6.23
N ALA A 89 3.29 -20.10 -5.87
CA ALA A 89 4.46 -20.27 -6.73
C ALA A 89 4.88 -21.74 -6.87
N GLN A 90 4.76 -22.53 -5.80
CA GLN A 90 5.06 -23.97 -5.81
C GLN A 90 3.99 -24.79 -6.54
N TYR A 91 2.72 -24.37 -6.44
CA TYR A 91 1.55 -25.02 -7.04
C TYR A 91 0.73 -24.03 -7.88
N PRO A 92 1.20 -23.67 -9.11
CA PRO A 92 0.53 -22.67 -9.94
C PRO A 92 -0.94 -22.99 -10.28
N GLU A 93 -1.34 -24.26 -10.26
CA GLU A 93 -2.71 -24.71 -10.43
C GLU A 93 -3.66 -24.28 -9.33
N LEU A 94 -3.15 -23.90 -8.16
CA LEU A 94 -3.94 -23.36 -7.05
C LEU A 94 -4.20 -21.86 -7.18
N VAL A 95 -3.50 -21.16 -8.06
CA VAL A 95 -3.73 -19.72 -8.30
C VAL A 95 -5.11 -19.53 -8.91
N THR A 96 -5.90 -18.64 -8.30
CA THR A 96 -7.21 -18.26 -8.84
C THR A 96 -7.30 -16.76 -9.01
N PRO A 97 -8.11 -16.25 -9.95
CA PRO A 97 -8.33 -14.81 -10.08
C PRO A 97 -8.89 -14.15 -8.82
N ALA A 98 -9.51 -14.93 -7.92
CA ALA A 98 -10.05 -14.44 -6.65
C ALA A 98 -9.03 -14.48 -5.50
N SER A 99 -7.80 -14.96 -5.73
CA SER A 99 -6.79 -15.02 -4.65
C SER A 99 -6.43 -13.60 -4.15
N PRO A 100 -6.29 -13.40 -2.83
CA PRO A 100 -5.84 -12.13 -2.26
C PRO A 100 -4.47 -11.66 -2.79
N THR A 101 -3.66 -12.58 -3.33
CA THR A 101 -2.38 -12.23 -3.97
C THR A 101 -2.52 -11.56 -5.33
N GLN A 102 -3.70 -11.65 -5.95
CA GLN A 102 -4.01 -11.11 -7.28
C GLN A 102 -4.74 -9.76 -7.21
N HIS A 103 -5.13 -9.31 -6.03
CA HIS A 103 -5.90 -8.08 -5.82
C HIS A 103 -5.29 -7.20 -4.74
N VAL A 104 -5.51 -5.89 -4.89
CA VAL A 104 -5.28 -4.94 -3.81
C VAL A 104 -6.48 -5.02 -2.86
N GLY A 105 -6.21 -5.16 -1.55
CA GLY A 105 -7.27 -5.14 -0.54
C GLY A 105 -7.97 -3.79 -0.48
N GLY A 106 -9.25 -3.81 -0.09
CA GLY A 106 -10.10 -2.64 0.10
C GLY A 106 -11.28 -2.62 -0.87
N THR A 107 -12.47 -2.39 -0.32
CA THR A 107 -13.71 -2.23 -1.10
C THR A 107 -14.24 -0.83 -0.85
N PRO A 108 -14.61 -0.03 -1.88
CA PRO A 108 -15.27 1.25 -1.65
C PRO A 108 -16.53 1.05 -0.81
N SER A 109 -16.61 1.70 0.36
CA SER A 109 -17.63 1.42 1.40
C SER A 109 -19.05 1.80 1.00
N GLY A 110 -19.24 2.49 -0.11
CA GLY A 110 -20.53 3.05 -0.53
C GLY A 110 -21.03 4.23 0.32
N ARG A 111 -20.24 4.68 1.29
CA ARG A 111 -20.56 5.85 2.14
C ARG A 111 -20.25 7.18 1.44
N PHE A 112 -19.37 7.16 0.45
CA PHE A 112 -18.92 8.27 -0.35
C PHE A 112 -19.16 8.00 -1.83
N ALA A 113 -19.20 9.06 -2.63
CA ALA A 113 -19.27 8.92 -4.09
C ALA A 113 -18.01 8.18 -4.59
N LYS A 114 -18.18 7.34 -5.62
CA LYS A 114 -17.08 6.62 -6.23
C LYS A 114 -16.35 7.53 -7.22
N VAL A 115 -15.01 7.41 -7.22
CA VAL A 115 -14.12 8.10 -8.16
C VAL A 115 -13.29 7.05 -8.88
N THR A 116 -13.39 7.02 -10.21
CA THR A 116 -12.51 6.19 -11.04
C THR A 116 -11.21 6.97 -11.29
N HIS A 117 -10.07 6.36 -10.95
CA HIS A 117 -8.76 6.97 -11.16
C HIS A 117 -8.39 6.97 -12.65
N ALA A 118 -7.92 8.12 -13.14
CA ALA A 118 -7.38 8.22 -14.50
C ALA A 118 -6.07 7.44 -14.64
N VAL A 119 -5.24 7.46 -13.59
CA VAL A 119 -4.03 6.66 -13.46
C VAL A 119 -4.21 5.69 -12.30
N LYS A 120 -4.08 4.39 -12.57
CA LYS A 120 -4.24 3.34 -11.57
C LYS A 120 -3.32 3.56 -10.37
N MET A 121 -3.87 3.46 -9.17
CA MET A 121 -3.12 3.59 -7.91
C MET A 121 -2.61 2.22 -7.46
N GLU A 122 -1.49 1.80 -8.00
CA GLU A 122 -0.89 0.50 -7.71
C GLU A 122 -0.29 0.43 -6.30
N SER A 123 -0.20 -0.79 -5.76
CA SER A 123 0.52 -1.08 -4.52
C SER A 123 1.99 -1.32 -4.80
N LEU A 124 2.82 -1.05 -3.79
CA LEU A 124 4.23 -1.38 -3.81
C LEU A 124 4.42 -2.86 -3.42
N LEU A 125 5.45 -3.47 -3.96
CA LEU A 125 5.94 -4.77 -3.50
C LEU A 125 6.89 -4.55 -2.32
N ASP A 126 6.81 -5.44 -1.34
CA ASP A 126 7.70 -5.42 -0.19
C ASP A 126 8.99 -6.18 -0.48
N ALA A 127 10.10 -5.75 0.12
CA ALA A 127 11.36 -6.45 0.14
C ALA A 127 11.84 -6.54 1.59
N PHE A 128 12.06 -7.76 2.08
CA PHE A 128 12.42 -8.05 3.48
C PHE A 128 13.88 -8.44 3.66
N SER A 129 14.64 -8.48 2.57
CA SER A 129 16.06 -8.84 2.58
C SER A 129 16.85 -8.07 1.53
N TYR A 130 18.18 -7.99 1.74
CA TYR A 130 19.07 -7.43 0.73
C TYR A 130 19.10 -8.25 -0.55
N ASP A 131 18.82 -9.56 -0.50
CA ASP A 131 18.78 -10.39 -1.70
C ASP A 131 17.53 -10.09 -2.53
N GLU A 132 16.38 -9.85 -1.91
CA GLU A 132 15.17 -9.39 -2.59
C GLU A 132 15.37 -8.00 -3.24
N LEU A 133 16.11 -7.10 -2.59
CA LEU A 133 16.49 -5.81 -3.21
C LEU A 133 17.42 -5.99 -4.41
N ARG A 134 18.40 -6.91 -4.33
CA ARG A 134 19.26 -7.23 -5.48
C ARG A 134 18.48 -7.86 -6.61
N ASP A 135 17.49 -8.70 -6.29
CA ASP A 135 16.58 -9.27 -7.29
C ASP A 135 15.70 -8.20 -7.96
N PHE A 136 15.27 -7.19 -7.20
CA PHE A 136 14.57 -6.04 -7.77
C PHE A 136 15.47 -5.29 -8.76
N ASP A 137 16.69 -4.90 -8.36
CA ASP A 137 17.66 -4.22 -9.24
C ASP A 137 17.95 -5.06 -10.49
N ARG A 138 18.15 -6.38 -10.33
CA ARG A 138 18.37 -7.29 -11.45
C ARG A 138 17.18 -7.26 -12.43
N ARG A 139 15.94 -7.38 -11.97
CA ARG A 139 14.75 -7.33 -12.86
C ARG A 139 14.66 -6.03 -13.64
N VAL A 140 15.00 -4.90 -13.00
CA VAL A 140 15.02 -3.60 -13.67
C VAL A 140 16.09 -3.58 -14.80
N ARG A 141 17.29 -4.09 -14.51
CA ARG A 141 18.39 -4.17 -15.49
C ARG A 141 18.11 -5.17 -16.61
N ASP A 142 17.52 -6.32 -16.29
CA ASP A 142 17.11 -7.34 -17.28
C ASP A 142 16.04 -6.80 -18.25
N ALA A 143 15.25 -5.80 -17.82
CA ALA A 143 14.34 -5.04 -18.69
C ALA A 143 15.05 -4.01 -19.57
N GLY A 144 16.40 -3.92 -19.54
CA GLY A 144 17.20 -3.01 -20.35
C GLY A 144 17.29 -1.59 -19.80
N ILE A 145 16.97 -1.39 -18.52
CA ILE A 145 17.02 -0.09 -17.86
C ILE A 145 18.30 0.01 -17.04
N GLU A 146 19.05 1.11 -17.20
CA GLU A 146 20.11 1.50 -16.27
C GLU A 146 19.53 2.47 -15.25
N PRO A 147 19.17 2.01 -14.03
CA PRO A 147 18.42 2.82 -13.08
C PRO A 147 19.31 3.75 -12.27
N GLU A 148 18.78 4.94 -11.97
CA GLU A 148 19.13 5.73 -10.80
C GLU A 148 17.99 5.59 -9.78
N TYR A 149 18.33 5.42 -8.49
CA TYR A 149 17.34 5.19 -7.44
C TYR A 149 17.17 6.42 -6.55
N VAL A 150 15.93 6.73 -6.23
CA VAL A 150 15.55 7.66 -5.17
C VAL A 150 15.10 6.84 -3.97
N VAL A 151 15.64 7.14 -2.79
CA VAL A 151 15.26 6.50 -1.53
C VAL A 151 14.35 7.44 -0.76
N GLU A 152 13.17 6.96 -0.40
CA GLU A 152 12.15 7.74 0.30
C GLU A 152 11.66 7.01 1.55
N ILE A 153 11.16 7.77 2.53
CA ILE A 153 10.50 7.20 3.70
C ILE A 153 9.11 6.73 3.28
N LYS A 154 8.80 5.47 3.55
CA LYS A 154 7.43 4.98 3.41
C LYS A 154 6.60 5.40 4.63
N ILE A 155 5.75 6.40 4.42
CA ILE A 155 4.83 6.87 5.45
C ILE A 155 3.68 5.88 5.59
N ASP A 156 3.29 5.62 6.82
CA ASP A 156 2.16 4.76 7.15
C ASP A 156 0.90 5.59 7.40
N GLY A 157 -0.08 5.44 6.52
CA GLY A 157 -1.30 6.25 6.53
C GLY A 157 -2.35 5.72 5.56
N LEU A 158 -3.06 6.62 4.89
CA LEU A 158 -4.04 6.32 3.86
C LEU A 158 -3.68 7.00 2.54
N SER A 159 -3.49 6.21 1.51
CA SER A 159 -3.12 6.72 0.19
C SER A 159 -4.25 7.53 -0.44
N CYS A 160 -3.92 8.72 -0.92
CA CYS A 160 -4.87 9.69 -1.46
C CYS A 160 -4.34 10.34 -2.73
N SER A 161 -5.19 10.45 -3.75
CA SER A 161 -4.96 11.29 -4.92
C SER A 161 -5.54 12.68 -4.68
N LEU A 162 -4.81 13.72 -5.07
CA LEU A 162 -5.22 15.12 -5.02
C LEU A 162 -5.15 15.70 -6.42
N GLU A 163 -6.27 16.21 -6.91
CA GLU A 163 -6.38 16.84 -8.22
C GLU A 163 -6.58 18.35 -8.07
N TYR A 164 -5.76 19.09 -8.80
CA TYR A 164 -5.80 20.54 -8.86
C TYR A 164 -6.05 20.98 -10.29
N GLU A 165 -7.00 21.88 -10.48
CA GLU A 165 -7.25 22.59 -11.74
C GLU A 165 -6.93 24.07 -11.55
N ASN A 166 -6.07 24.61 -12.42
CA ASN A 166 -5.63 26.01 -12.32
C ASN A 166 -5.12 26.38 -10.92
N GLY A 167 -4.52 25.40 -10.24
CA GLY A 167 -4.03 25.54 -8.87
C GLY A 167 -5.06 25.37 -7.76
N GLU A 168 -6.34 25.27 -8.05
CA GLU A 168 -7.40 25.03 -7.03
C GLU A 168 -7.58 23.52 -6.81
N LEU A 169 -7.62 23.06 -5.55
CA LEU A 169 -7.94 21.67 -5.23
C LEU A 169 -9.40 21.39 -5.60
N VAL A 170 -9.63 20.62 -6.66
CA VAL A 170 -10.97 20.29 -7.16
C VAL A 170 -11.47 18.96 -6.65
N ARG A 171 -10.60 17.96 -6.54
CA ARG A 171 -10.96 16.62 -6.11
C ARG A 171 -9.88 15.97 -5.26
N ALA A 172 -10.31 15.15 -4.31
CA ALA A 172 -9.44 14.24 -3.58
C ALA A 172 -10.14 12.89 -3.41
N SER A 173 -9.41 11.80 -3.63
CA SER A 173 -9.98 10.45 -3.56
C SER A 173 -9.03 9.47 -2.88
N THR A 174 -9.58 8.50 -2.16
CA THR A 174 -8.81 7.39 -1.59
C THR A 174 -8.37 6.44 -2.70
N ARG A 175 -7.36 5.60 -2.43
CA ARG A 175 -6.92 4.58 -3.38
C ARG A 175 -8.03 3.59 -3.75
N GLY A 176 -8.85 3.17 -2.78
CA GLY A 176 -9.81 2.08 -2.96
C GLY A 176 -9.10 0.78 -3.40
N ASP A 177 -9.63 0.14 -4.43
CA ASP A 177 -9.06 -1.06 -5.05
C ASP A 177 -7.92 -0.77 -6.06
N GLY A 178 -7.54 0.51 -6.17
CA GLY A 178 -6.53 0.99 -7.11
C GLY A 178 -7.11 1.49 -8.44
N VAL A 179 -8.34 1.13 -8.78
CA VAL A 179 -9.07 1.59 -9.97
C VAL A 179 -10.20 2.53 -9.59
N VAL A 180 -10.92 2.21 -8.52
CA VAL A 180 -12.05 3.00 -7.99
C VAL A 180 -11.80 3.30 -6.52
N GLY A 181 -11.76 4.58 -6.17
CA GLY A 181 -11.67 5.09 -4.82
C GLY A 181 -12.95 5.77 -4.35
N GLU A 182 -12.88 6.42 -3.20
CA GLU A 182 -13.95 7.19 -2.58
C GLU A 182 -13.62 8.69 -2.63
N ASP A 183 -14.60 9.52 -2.95
CA ASP A 183 -14.47 10.97 -2.91
C ASP A 183 -14.37 11.47 -1.46
N VAL A 184 -13.22 11.94 -1.08
CA VAL A 184 -12.93 12.54 0.25
C VAL A 184 -12.59 14.02 0.16
N THR A 185 -12.98 14.68 -0.92
CA THR A 185 -12.64 16.09 -1.21
C THR A 185 -13.00 17.01 -0.04
N ALA A 186 -14.20 16.89 0.52
CA ALA A 186 -14.63 17.72 1.63
C ALA A 186 -13.74 17.53 2.87
N ASN A 187 -13.37 16.29 3.16
CA ASN A 187 -12.50 15.92 4.29
C ASN A 187 -11.08 16.43 4.09
N VAL A 188 -10.52 16.22 2.90
CA VAL A 188 -9.18 16.70 2.53
C VAL A 188 -9.11 18.23 2.59
N ARG A 189 -10.13 18.92 2.11
CA ARG A 189 -10.22 20.38 2.23
C ARG A 189 -10.27 20.89 3.67
N ALA A 190 -10.74 20.06 4.61
CA ALA A 190 -10.75 20.38 6.03
C ALA A 190 -9.37 20.24 6.70
N ILE A 191 -8.44 19.50 6.11
CA ILE A 191 -7.07 19.33 6.62
C ILE A 191 -6.27 20.61 6.38
N LYS A 192 -5.83 21.24 7.47
CA LYS A 192 -5.12 22.54 7.40
C LYS A 192 -3.78 22.47 6.68
N LYS A 193 -3.10 21.32 6.75
CA LYS A 193 -1.77 21.10 6.16
C LYS A 193 -1.80 20.89 4.64
N ILE A 194 -2.97 20.62 4.06
CA ILE A 194 -3.11 20.44 2.62
C ILE A 194 -3.47 21.77 1.96
N PRO A 195 -2.65 22.28 1.02
CA PRO A 195 -2.96 23.49 0.29
C PRO A 195 -4.25 23.35 -0.53
N LYS A 196 -5.16 24.30 -0.40
CA LYS A 196 -6.38 24.37 -1.22
C LYS A 196 -6.11 25.10 -2.54
N LYS A 197 -5.02 25.87 -2.56
CA LYS A 197 -4.58 26.64 -3.70
C LYS A 197 -3.06 26.58 -3.80
N LEU A 198 -2.57 26.21 -4.97
CA LEU A 198 -1.17 26.18 -5.33
C LEU A 198 -0.78 27.45 -6.10
N LYS A 199 0.48 27.85 -6.01
CA LYS A 199 1.02 28.98 -6.76
C LYS A 199 1.72 28.47 -8.03
N ASN A 200 1.54 29.18 -9.15
CA ASN A 200 2.20 28.83 -10.42
C ASN A 200 1.93 27.39 -10.88
N ALA A 201 0.78 26.85 -10.50
CA ALA A 201 0.38 25.50 -10.88
C ALA A 201 0.06 25.41 -12.38
N PRO A 202 0.19 24.23 -12.99
CA PRO A 202 -0.26 23.97 -14.35
C PRO A 202 -1.78 24.01 -14.44
N GLU A 203 -2.33 23.92 -15.65
CA GLU A 203 -3.78 23.84 -15.86
C GLU A 203 -4.39 22.64 -15.14
N PHE A 204 -3.72 21.46 -15.21
CA PHE A 204 -4.08 20.27 -14.43
C PHE A 204 -2.86 19.66 -13.76
N LEU A 205 -3.04 19.28 -12.49
CA LEU A 205 -2.04 18.56 -11.69
C LEU A 205 -2.75 17.49 -10.86
N GLU A 206 -2.29 16.25 -10.97
CA GLU A 206 -2.64 15.17 -10.06
C GLU A 206 -1.40 14.70 -9.31
N VAL A 207 -1.47 14.71 -7.98
CA VAL A 207 -0.40 14.18 -7.11
C VAL A 207 -0.96 13.09 -6.20
N ARG A 208 -0.10 12.13 -5.85
CA ARG A 208 -0.39 11.08 -4.90
C ARG A 208 0.39 11.31 -3.61
N GLY A 209 -0.29 11.17 -2.49
CA GLY A 209 0.33 11.29 -1.18
C GLY A 209 -0.26 10.31 -0.18
N GLU A 210 0.37 10.22 0.98
CA GLU A 210 -0.12 9.47 2.12
C GLU A 210 -0.64 10.44 3.18
N VAL A 211 -1.95 10.38 3.46
CA VAL A 211 -2.56 11.12 4.57
C VAL A 211 -2.27 10.34 5.83
N TYR A 212 -1.63 10.96 6.79
CA TYR A 212 -1.21 10.32 8.03
C TYR A 212 -1.55 11.16 9.26
N MET A 213 -1.51 10.53 10.41
CA MET A 213 -1.68 11.20 11.70
C MET A 213 -0.32 11.30 12.39
N PRO A 214 0.21 12.51 12.65
CA PRO A 214 1.41 12.70 13.47
C PRO A 214 1.26 12.09 14.85
N HIS A 215 2.35 11.59 15.44
CA HIS A 215 2.33 10.92 16.75
C HIS A 215 1.68 11.77 17.85
N GLU A 216 1.97 13.06 17.90
CA GLU A 216 1.37 13.97 18.89
C GLU A 216 -0.15 14.06 18.74
N ALA A 217 -0.64 14.15 17.50
CA ALA A 217 -2.08 14.17 17.22
C ALA A 217 -2.74 12.82 17.58
N PHE A 218 -2.05 11.72 17.37
CA PHE A 218 -2.53 10.38 17.73
C PHE A 218 -2.62 10.21 19.24
N GLN A 219 -1.60 10.60 20.00
CA GLN A 219 -1.61 10.55 21.47
C GLN A 219 -2.75 11.39 22.06
N HIS A 220 -2.96 12.60 21.53
CA HIS A 220 -4.05 13.47 21.94
C HIS A 220 -5.41 12.83 21.67
N LEU A 221 -5.59 12.25 20.49
CA LEU A 221 -6.83 11.57 20.10
C LEU A 221 -7.14 10.37 20.99
N CYS A 222 -6.13 9.53 21.31
CA CYS A 222 -6.31 8.39 22.20
C CYS A 222 -6.73 8.84 23.60
N ALA A 223 -6.09 9.88 24.15
CA ALA A 223 -6.46 10.43 25.45
C ALA A 223 -7.90 10.98 25.46
N GLU A 224 -8.33 11.66 24.40
CA GLU A 224 -9.72 12.10 24.27
C GLU A 224 -10.71 10.93 24.23
N GLN A 225 -10.40 9.87 23.50
CA GLN A 225 -11.24 8.67 23.40
C GLN A 225 -11.38 7.98 24.75
N GLU A 226 -10.27 7.83 25.49
CA GLU A 226 -10.28 7.26 26.84
C GLU A 226 -11.15 8.09 27.80
N LEU A 227 -11.02 9.41 27.79
CA LEU A 227 -11.85 10.30 28.60
C LEU A 227 -13.34 10.19 28.28
N GLN A 228 -13.67 9.88 27.02
CA GLN A 228 -15.05 9.66 26.56
C GLN A 228 -15.54 8.23 26.78
N GLY A 229 -14.70 7.33 27.33
CA GLY A 229 -15.01 5.91 27.49
C GLY A 229 -15.08 5.12 26.17
N ALA A 230 -14.52 5.66 25.09
CA ALA A 230 -14.43 5.00 23.80
C ALA A 230 -13.11 4.22 23.70
N ALA A 231 -13.12 3.11 22.95
CA ALA A 231 -11.90 2.37 22.66
C ALA A 231 -10.96 3.21 21.77
N PRO A 232 -9.69 3.39 22.17
CA PRO A 232 -8.73 4.13 21.35
C PRO A 232 -8.38 3.36 20.06
N PHE A 233 -7.96 4.11 19.02
CA PHE A 233 -7.41 3.49 17.82
C PHE A 233 -6.13 2.71 18.15
N LYS A 234 -5.92 1.57 17.49
CA LYS A 234 -4.76 0.71 17.70
C LYS A 234 -3.44 1.38 17.27
N ASN A 235 -3.46 2.11 16.17
CA ASN A 235 -2.28 2.75 15.60
C ASN A 235 -2.62 4.06 14.86
N PRO A 236 -1.61 4.91 14.54
CA PRO A 236 -1.80 6.17 13.84
C PRO A 236 -2.42 6.02 12.44
N ARG A 237 -2.14 4.92 11.73
CA ARG A 237 -2.70 4.66 10.41
C ARG A 237 -4.21 4.46 10.46
N ASN A 238 -4.71 3.60 11.35
CA ASN A 238 -6.14 3.39 11.53
C ASN A 238 -6.85 4.67 11.99
N ALA A 239 -6.20 5.45 12.85
CA ALA A 239 -6.68 6.74 13.26
C ALA A 239 -6.76 7.73 12.09
N ALA A 240 -5.77 7.74 11.18
CA ALA A 240 -5.79 8.55 9.98
C ALA A 240 -6.91 8.13 9.02
N ALA A 241 -7.04 6.82 8.73
CA ALA A 241 -8.05 6.26 7.85
C ALA A 241 -9.47 6.54 8.38
N GLY A 242 -9.73 6.22 9.64
CA GLY A 242 -11.01 6.49 10.30
C GLY A 242 -11.34 7.98 10.40
N SER A 243 -10.33 8.84 10.53
CA SER A 243 -10.50 10.31 10.58
C SER A 243 -10.74 10.92 9.20
N LEU A 244 -10.11 10.38 8.14
CA LEU A 244 -10.32 10.87 6.78
C LEU A 244 -11.69 10.46 6.22
N ARG A 245 -12.22 9.30 6.62
CA ARG A 245 -13.51 8.76 6.16
C ARG A 245 -14.71 9.14 7.05
N GLN A 246 -14.67 10.30 7.73
CA GLN A 246 -15.78 10.84 8.49
C GLN A 246 -16.82 11.46 7.57
N LYS A 247 -18.12 11.25 7.86
CA LYS A 247 -19.22 11.90 7.12
C LYS A 247 -19.24 13.41 7.32
N ASP A 248 -18.88 13.88 8.52
CA ASP A 248 -18.73 15.30 8.82
C ASP A 248 -17.26 15.71 8.74
N ALA A 249 -16.91 16.49 7.74
CA ALA A 249 -15.57 17.02 7.54
C ALA A 249 -15.06 17.89 8.70
N LYS A 250 -15.95 18.40 9.58
CA LYS A 250 -15.55 19.11 10.79
C LYS A 250 -14.81 18.21 11.77
N ILE A 251 -15.18 16.94 11.83
CA ILE A 251 -14.47 15.95 12.66
C ILE A 251 -13.05 15.77 12.11
N THR A 252 -12.90 15.58 10.80
CA THR A 252 -11.58 15.50 10.13
C THR A 252 -10.71 16.72 10.41
N ALA A 253 -11.31 17.93 10.41
CA ALA A 253 -10.60 19.18 10.69
C ALA A 253 -9.94 19.22 12.07
N GLY A 254 -10.55 18.56 13.06
CA GLY A 254 -10.06 18.49 14.45
C GLY A 254 -8.98 17.42 14.70
N ARG A 255 -8.75 16.51 13.72
CA ARG A 255 -7.91 15.31 13.91
C ARG A 255 -6.41 15.54 13.74
N GLY A 256 -5.98 16.74 13.35
CA GLY A 256 -4.56 17.06 13.19
C GLY A 256 -3.83 16.30 12.07
N LEU A 257 -4.58 15.81 11.07
CA LEU A 257 -4.01 15.07 9.93
C LEU A 257 -3.02 15.91 9.12
N SER A 258 -2.08 15.23 8.49
CA SER A 258 -1.11 15.78 7.56
C SER A 258 -1.02 14.90 6.31
N ILE A 259 -0.27 15.34 5.30
CA ILE A 259 -0.01 14.57 4.08
C ILE A 259 1.48 14.60 3.76
N PHE A 260 1.97 13.48 3.24
CA PHE A 260 3.26 13.39 2.59
C PHE A 260 3.04 13.04 1.12
N VAL A 261 3.34 13.99 0.22
CA VAL A 261 3.18 13.78 -1.23
C VAL A 261 4.45 13.13 -1.75
N PHE A 262 4.32 11.99 -2.41
CA PHE A 262 5.45 11.20 -2.88
C PHE A 262 5.45 10.94 -4.39
N ASN A 263 4.36 11.25 -5.10
CA ASN A 263 4.33 11.02 -6.54
C ASN A 263 3.51 12.07 -7.28
N LEU A 264 3.98 12.44 -8.47
CA LEU A 264 3.26 13.23 -9.46
C LEU A 264 2.66 12.26 -10.48
N GLN A 265 1.33 12.15 -10.50
CA GLN A 265 0.61 11.24 -11.40
C GLN A 265 0.39 11.85 -12.78
N GLN A 266 -0.06 13.11 -12.81
CA GLN A 266 -0.31 13.84 -14.06
C GLN A 266 0.05 15.32 -13.90
N CYS A 267 0.59 15.92 -14.96
CA CYS A 267 0.90 17.34 -15.02
C CYS A 267 0.77 17.84 -16.45
N GLU A 268 -0.18 18.71 -16.72
CA GLU A 268 -0.33 19.28 -18.05
C GLU A 268 0.76 20.30 -18.37
N GLY A 269 1.21 20.28 -19.62
CA GLY A 269 2.19 21.23 -20.15
C GLY A 269 3.62 21.07 -19.63
N ARG A 270 3.92 20.00 -18.85
CA ARG A 270 5.27 19.70 -18.36
C ARG A 270 5.60 18.22 -18.48
N SER A 271 6.88 17.96 -18.74
CA SER A 271 7.47 16.61 -18.69
C SER A 271 8.71 16.63 -17.82
N PHE A 272 8.96 15.55 -17.13
CA PHE A 272 10.09 15.38 -16.20
C PHE A 272 10.91 14.19 -16.64
N LYS A 273 12.22 14.27 -16.45
CA LYS A 273 13.15 13.19 -16.81
C LYS A 273 13.34 12.21 -15.66
N THR A 274 13.28 12.71 -14.44
CA THR A 274 13.55 11.94 -13.22
C THR A 274 12.45 12.16 -12.19
N HIS A 275 12.30 11.19 -11.30
CA HIS A 275 11.40 11.31 -10.16
C HIS A 275 11.81 12.48 -9.22
N HIS A 276 13.12 12.69 -9.06
CA HIS A 276 13.63 13.80 -8.26
C HIS A 276 13.15 15.17 -8.79
N GLU A 277 13.17 15.37 -10.11
CA GLU A 277 12.64 16.60 -10.73
C GLU A 277 11.13 16.78 -10.42
N THR A 278 10.35 15.71 -10.36
CA THR A 278 8.92 15.80 -10.02
C THR A 278 8.72 16.25 -8.57
N LEU A 279 9.53 15.74 -7.63
CA LEU A 279 9.47 16.11 -6.21
C LEU A 279 9.89 17.58 -6.00
N ASP A 280 10.96 18.02 -6.67
CA ASP A 280 11.39 19.42 -6.61
C ASP A 280 10.32 20.37 -7.19
N TYR A 281 9.67 19.95 -8.27
CA TYR A 281 8.57 20.72 -8.84
C TYR A 281 7.38 20.81 -7.88
N ILE A 282 6.92 19.68 -7.31
CA ILE A 282 5.83 19.67 -6.31
C ILE A 282 6.17 20.60 -5.14
N LYS A 283 7.41 20.57 -4.67
CA LYS A 283 7.88 21.43 -3.57
C LYS A 283 7.86 22.92 -3.92
N SER A 284 7.94 23.26 -5.19
CA SER A 284 7.94 24.65 -5.66
C SER A 284 6.54 25.27 -5.79
N LEU A 285 5.49 24.46 -5.74
CA LEU A 285 4.08 24.85 -5.83
C LEU A 285 3.49 25.26 -4.48
#